data_972ff311bae25501d752d24bb861cc98
#
_entry.id   972ff311bae25501d752d24bb861cc98
#
_cell.length_a   1.000
_cell.length_b   1.000
_cell.length_c   1.000
_cell.angle_alpha   90.00
_cell.angle_beta   90.00
_cell.angle_gamma   90.00
#
_symmetry.space_group_name_H-M   'P 1'
#
loop_
_entity.id
_entity.type
_entity.pdbx_description
1 polymer ?
#
loop_
_entity_poly.entity_id
_entity_poly.type
_entity_poly.pdbx_seq_one_letter_code
_entity_poly.pdbx_strand_id
1 'polypeptide(L)'
;NVIVITYSLSITMADIQEQNQAAFQKQEMFSYRKVHLLGKKANQRWYADMGLGIKTPEAAIHGKYIDKKCPFTSSVTIRGAILKGLVISTKMERTIIVRRDYLRYVKKYRRYEKRHRNIPAHCSPCFDVKEGDIVTIGQCRPLSKTVRFNVIDHESQKSKGLSNIRKQFRMF
;
A
#
# COMPACT_ATOMS: atom_id res chain seq x y z
N ASN A 1 -31.99 -39.68 14.55
CA ASN A 1 -31.90 -38.44 13.81
C ASN A 1 -30.46 -37.88 13.96
N VAL A 2 -29.62 -38.20 12.96
CA VAL A 2 -28.28 -37.66 12.85
C VAL A 2 -28.39 -36.35 12.06
N ILE A 3 -28.13 -35.22 12.73
CA ILE A 3 -28.06 -33.90 12.09
C ILE A 3 -26.70 -33.82 11.42
N VAL A 4 -26.66 -34.00 10.09
CA VAL A 4 -25.48 -33.71 9.28
C VAL A 4 -25.38 -32.21 9.12
N ILE A 5 -24.47 -31.57 9.87
CA ILE A 5 -24.16 -30.15 9.70
C ILE A 5 -23.18 -30.05 8.52
N THR A 6 -23.71 -29.74 7.35
CA THR A 6 -22.90 -29.39 6.18
C THR A 6 -22.35 -27.98 6.35
N TYR A 7 -21.10 -27.84 6.72
CA TYR A 7 -20.39 -26.58 6.62
C TYR A 7 -20.09 -26.29 5.14
N SER A 8 -20.89 -25.45 4.52
CA SER A 8 -20.51 -24.88 3.23
C SER A 8 -19.38 -23.87 3.46
N LEU A 9 -18.16 -24.26 3.17
CA LEU A 9 -17.04 -23.34 3.04
C LEU A 9 -17.31 -22.45 1.81
N SER A 10 -17.89 -21.27 2.03
CA SER A 10 -17.92 -20.24 1.03
C SER A 10 -16.50 -19.71 0.83
N ILE A 11 -15.78 -20.28 -0.13
CA ILE A 11 -14.49 -19.71 -0.58
C ILE A 11 -14.82 -18.37 -1.22
N THR A 12 -14.33 -17.28 -0.64
CA THR A 12 -14.53 -15.94 -1.19
C THR A 12 -13.73 -15.79 -2.50
N MET A 13 -14.22 -14.97 -3.44
CA MET A 13 -13.51 -14.74 -4.71
C MET A 13 -12.10 -14.17 -4.50
N ALA A 14 -11.86 -13.47 -3.41
CA ALA A 14 -10.53 -13.02 -3.01
C ALA A 14 -9.57 -14.19 -2.69
N ASP A 15 -10.04 -15.24 -2.04
CA ASP A 15 -9.25 -16.44 -1.73
C ASP A 15 -8.86 -17.19 -3.02
N ILE A 16 -9.75 -17.22 -4.02
CA ILE A 16 -9.50 -17.84 -5.33
C ILE A 16 -8.43 -17.05 -6.11
N GLN A 17 -8.46 -15.73 -6.08
CA GLN A 17 -7.46 -14.90 -6.77
C GLN A 17 -6.05 -15.06 -6.17
N GLU A 18 -5.94 -15.25 -4.87
CA GLU A 18 -4.65 -15.51 -4.21
C GLU A 18 -4.07 -16.88 -4.58
N GLN A 19 -4.89 -17.88 -4.86
CA GLN A 19 -4.47 -19.23 -5.25
C GLN A 19 -4.10 -19.36 -6.73
N ASN A 20 -4.53 -18.45 -7.60
CA ASN A 20 -4.25 -18.46 -9.04
C ASN A 20 -2.83 -17.98 -9.41
N GLN A 21 -1.96 -17.71 -8.44
CA GLN A 21 -0.57 -17.40 -8.74
C GLN A 21 0.20 -18.67 -9.12
N ALA A 22 1.10 -18.56 -10.11
CA ALA A 22 1.85 -19.68 -10.68
C ALA A 22 2.73 -20.44 -9.66
N ALA A 23 2.99 -19.87 -8.49
CA ALA A 23 3.70 -20.51 -7.39
C ALA A 23 3.03 -20.20 -6.05
N PHE A 24 2.95 -21.20 -5.17
CA PHE A 24 2.47 -20.99 -3.80
C PHE A 24 3.35 -19.97 -3.08
N GLN A 25 2.74 -18.90 -2.64
CA GLN A 25 3.44 -17.82 -1.96
C GLN A 25 3.44 -18.08 -0.47
N LYS A 26 4.56 -18.61 0.03
CA LYS A 26 4.76 -18.78 1.47
C LYS A 26 5.16 -17.45 2.08
N GLN A 27 4.41 -17.02 3.08
CA GLN A 27 4.76 -15.85 3.87
C GLN A 27 5.68 -16.28 5.02
N GLU A 28 6.66 -15.42 5.36
CA GLU A 28 7.44 -15.60 6.57
C GLU A 28 6.53 -15.50 7.79
N MET A 29 6.43 -16.58 8.52
CA MET A 29 5.68 -16.66 9.79
C MET A 29 6.66 -16.59 10.95
N PHE A 30 6.18 -16.16 12.11
CA PHE A 30 6.98 -16.27 13.33
C PHE A 30 7.49 -17.69 13.51
N SER A 31 8.78 -17.82 13.84
CA SER A 31 9.32 -19.10 14.27
C SER A 31 8.47 -19.65 15.43
N TYR A 32 8.11 -20.92 15.37
CA TYR A 32 7.30 -21.62 16.38
C TYR A 32 7.77 -21.35 17.82
N ARG A 33 9.08 -21.25 18.04
CA ARG A 33 9.66 -20.93 19.35
C ARG A 33 9.22 -19.54 19.89
N LYS A 34 9.19 -18.50 19.05
CA LYS A 34 8.76 -17.17 19.47
C LYS A 34 7.26 -17.09 19.73
N VAL A 35 6.47 -17.83 18.99
CA VAL A 35 5.02 -17.90 19.19
C VAL A 35 4.69 -18.53 20.55
N HIS A 36 5.37 -19.60 20.91
CA HIS A 36 5.17 -20.31 22.19
C HIS A 36 5.60 -19.46 23.40
N LEU A 37 6.74 -18.78 23.31
CA LEU A 37 7.26 -17.92 24.39
C LEU A 37 6.44 -16.65 24.62
N LEU A 38 5.76 -16.12 23.58
CA LEU A 38 5.00 -14.88 23.66
C LEU A 38 3.49 -15.09 23.86
N GLY A 39 3.02 -16.34 24.03
CA GLY A 39 1.60 -16.66 24.19
C GLY A 39 0.73 -16.28 23.00
N LYS A 40 1.33 -15.98 21.84
CA LYS A 40 0.61 -15.58 20.63
C LYS A 40 0.04 -16.80 19.90
N LYS A 41 -1.15 -16.67 19.31
CA LYS A 41 -1.79 -17.74 18.54
C LYS A 41 -0.90 -18.19 17.38
N ALA A 42 -0.75 -19.50 17.17
CA ALA A 42 0.15 -20.13 16.20
C ALA A 42 -0.07 -19.69 14.73
N ASN A 43 -1.24 -19.18 14.40
CA ASN A 43 -1.63 -18.77 13.05
C ASN A 43 -1.55 -17.26 12.81
N GLN A 44 -0.78 -16.53 13.62
CA GLN A 44 -0.66 -15.10 13.42
C GLN A 44 0.34 -14.80 12.30
N ARG A 45 -0.10 -13.98 11.35
CA ARG A 45 0.71 -13.46 10.24
C ARG A 45 1.88 -12.63 10.78
N TRP A 46 3.06 -12.77 10.16
CA TRP A 46 4.17 -11.87 10.43
C TRP A 46 3.91 -10.50 9.79
N TYR A 47 4.15 -9.46 10.54
CA TYR A 47 4.15 -8.08 10.05
C TYR A 47 5.29 -7.29 10.68
N ALA A 48 5.81 -6.32 9.93
CA ALA A 48 6.85 -5.42 10.39
C ALA A 48 6.24 -4.08 10.83
N ASP A 49 6.81 -3.51 11.88
CA ASP A 49 6.63 -2.10 12.17
C ASP A 49 7.69 -1.31 11.38
N MET A 50 7.25 -0.34 10.58
CA MET A 50 8.16 0.51 9.81
C MET A 50 8.84 1.58 10.65
N GLY A 51 8.41 1.80 11.88
CA GLY A 51 8.79 2.98 12.63
C GLY A 51 8.20 4.27 12.01
N LEU A 52 8.95 5.35 11.99
CA LEU A 52 8.57 6.62 11.36
C LEU A 52 7.24 7.24 11.88
N GLY A 53 6.72 6.77 13.01
CA GLY A 53 5.42 7.17 13.55
C GLY A 53 4.20 6.65 12.77
N ILE A 54 4.41 5.75 11.81
CA ILE A 54 3.34 5.19 10.96
C ILE A 54 2.87 3.88 11.57
N LYS A 55 1.58 3.80 11.91
CA LYS A 55 0.96 2.58 12.42
C LYS A 55 0.75 1.57 11.30
N THR A 56 1.04 0.30 11.59
CA THR A 56 0.72 -0.79 10.67
C THR A 56 -0.79 -0.91 10.52
N PRO A 57 -1.34 -0.90 9.28
CA PRO A 57 -2.77 -1.05 9.04
C PRO A 57 -3.30 -2.38 9.57
N GLU A 58 -4.52 -2.39 10.12
CA GLU A 58 -5.17 -3.61 10.61
C GLU A 58 -5.34 -4.65 9.51
N ALA A 59 -5.61 -4.22 8.28
CA ALA A 59 -5.68 -5.09 7.12
C ALA A 59 -4.35 -5.80 6.82
N ALA A 60 -3.21 -5.24 7.21
CA ALA A 60 -1.92 -5.89 7.10
C ALA A 60 -1.68 -6.91 8.22
N ILE A 61 -2.24 -6.68 9.42
CA ILE A 61 -2.09 -7.56 10.58
C ILE A 61 -3.01 -8.78 10.46
N HIS A 62 -4.28 -8.56 10.13
CA HIS A 62 -5.32 -9.61 10.12
C HIS A 62 -5.66 -10.12 8.71
N GLY A 63 -5.17 -9.44 7.67
CA GLY A 63 -5.44 -9.81 6.30
C GLY A 63 -4.75 -11.11 5.87
N LYS A 64 -5.25 -11.70 4.78
CA LYS A 64 -4.71 -12.94 4.18
C LYS A 64 -3.98 -12.71 2.86
N TYR A 65 -3.93 -11.47 2.37
CA TYR A 65 -3.27 -11.16 1.11
C TYR A 65 -1.77 -11.49 1.16
N ILE A 66 -1.22 -11.91 0.04
CA ILE A 66 0.20 -12.19 -0.13
C ILE A 66 0.79 -11.19 -1.12
N ASP A 67 1.73 -10.38 -0.66
CA ASP A 67 2.40 -9.38 -1.47
C ASP A 67 3.88 -9.27 -1.07
N LYS A 68 4.77 -9.75 -1.95
CA LYS A 68 6.22 -9.70 -1.73
C LYS A 68 6.80 -8.28 -1.74
N LYS A 69 6.05 -7.29 -2.21
CA LYS A 69 6.45 -5.89 -2.30
C LYS A 69 5.83 -5.00 -1.22
N CYS A 70 4.99 -5.57 -0.36
CA CYS A 70 4.36 -4.85 0.74
C CYS A 70 5.40 -4.45 1.80
N PRO A 71 5.41 -3.19 2.28
CA PRO A 71 6.37 -2.77 3.30
C PRO A 71 6.05 -3.31 4.69
N PHE A 72 4.80 -3.72 4.94
CA PHE A 72 4.35 -4.23 6.24
C PHE A 72 4.48 -5.73 6.40
N THR A 73 4.28 -6.49 5.33
CA THR A 73 4.19 -7.96 5.38
C THR A 73 5.30 -8.68 4.63
N SER A 74 6.26 -7.94 4.08
CA SER A 74 7.41 -8.51 3.39
C SER A 74 8.73 -7.86 3.82
N SER A 75 9.83 -8.26 3.21
CA SER A 75 11.18 -7.79 3.50
C SER A 75 11.54 -6.43 2.85
N VAL A 76 10.55 -5.68 2.35
CA VAL A 76 10.80 -4.36 1.75
C VAL A 76 10.89 -3.29 2.83
N THR A 77 12.06 -2.65 2.94
CA THR A 77 12.30 -1.58 3.90
C THR A 77 12.11 -0.22 3.24
N ILE A 78 11.44 0.69 3.93
CA ILE A 78 11.31 2.09 3.51
C ILE A 78 12.55 2.84 3.98
N ARG A 79 13.23 3.48 3.01
CA ARG A 79 14.41 4.32 3.26
C ARG A 79 14.48 5.45 2.25
N GLY A 80 14.91 6.62 2.68
CA GLY A 80 15.04 7.78 1.81
C GLY A 80 13.84 8.72 1.88
N ALA A 81 13.42 9.29 0.75
CA ALA A 81 12.42 10.34 0.71
C ALA A 81 11.01 9.83 1.05
N ILE A 82 10.30 10.59 1.88
CA ILE A 82 8.86 10.43 2.14
C ILE A 82 8.15 11.61 1.48
N LEU A 83 7.18 11.32 0.63
CA LEU A 83 6.49 12.31 -0.18
C LEU A 83 4.98 12.16 -0.03
N LYS A 84 4.25 13.27 0.01
CA LYS A 84 2.79 13.27 -0.12
C LYS A 84 2.40 13.65 -1.55
N GLY A 85 1.30 13.10 -2.03
CA GLY A 85 0.79 13.41 -3.35
C GLY A 85 -0.65 12.94 -3.57
N LEU A 86 -1.20 13.37 -4.70
CA LEU A 86 -2.57 13.07 -5.12
C LEU A 86 -2.57 11.85 -6.04
N VAL A 87 -3.46 10.90 -5.80
CA VAL A 87 -3.66 9.74 -6.67
C VAL A 87 -4.40 10.14 -7.94
N ILE A 88 -3.78 9.94 -9.10
CA ILE A 88 -4.39 10.23 -10.40
C ILE A 88 -5.04 8.99 -11.00
N SER A 89 -4.41 7.83 -10.86
CA SER A 89 -4.87 6.59 -11.48
C SER A 89 -4.57 5.38 -10.62
N THR A 90 -5.56 4.48 -10.56
CA THR A 90 -5.51 3.19 -9.87
C THR A 90 -5.73 2.01 -10.82
N LYS A 91 -5.62 2.22 -12.15
CA LYS A 91 -5.93 1.21 -13.17
C LYS A 91 -4.98 0.02 -13.21
N MET A 92 -3.76 0.18 -12.70
CA MET A 92 -2.77 -0.90 -12.64
C MET A 92 -2.99 -1.76 -11.41
N GLU A 93 -2.74 -3.06 -11.54
CA GLU A 93 -2.79 -3.97 -10.41
C GLU A 93 -1.65 -3.66 -9.42
N ARG A 94 -2.02 -3.48 -8.15
CA ARG A 94 -1.10 -3.20 -7.02
C ARG A 94 -0.13 -2.04 -7.26
N THR A 95 -0.46 -1.14 -8.20
CA THR A 95 0.38 0.02 -8.52
C THR A 95 -0.49 1.22 -8.85
N ILE A 96 -0.15 2.35 -8.28
CA ILE A 96 -0.88 3.62 -8.48
C ILE A 96 0.05 4.68 -9.07
N ILE A 97 -0.55 5.68 -9.70
CA ILE A 97 0.17 6.88 -10.16
C ILE A 97 -0.15 8.01 -9.22
N VAL A 98 0.88 8.53 -8.57
CA VAL A 98 0.80 9.65 -7.62
C VAL A 98 1.37 10.90 -8.26
N ARG A 99 0.59 11.97 -8.27
CA ARG A 99 1.02 13.29 -8.72
C ARG A 99 1.57 14.07 -7.54
N ARG A 100 2.81 14.52 -7.67
CA ARG A 100 3.43 15.47 -6.76
C ARG A 100 3.56 16.83 -7.45
N ASP A 101 2.90 17.83 -6.90
CA ASP A 101 3.02 19.21 -7.37
C ASP A 101 4.15 19.91 -6.61
N TYR A 102 4.93 20.74 -7.30
CA TYR A 102 6.00 21.52 -6.70
C TYR A 102 6.25 22.84 -7.46
N LEU A 103 6.91 23.75 -6.79
CA LEU A 103 7.33 25.03 -7.36
C LEU A 103 8.80 24.95 -7.76
N ARG A 104 9.11 25.35 -8.98
CA ARG A 104 10.48 25.50 -9.48
C ARG A 104 10.81 26.98 -9.61
N TYR A 105 11.90 27.40 -8.98
CA TYR A 105 12.40 28.77 -9.09
C TYR A 105 13.10 28.98 -10.42
N VAL A 106 12.69 30.03 -11.16
CA VAL A 106 13.31 30.47 -12.43
C VAL A 106 14.14 31.73 -12.15
N LYS A 107 15.45 31.61 -12.10
CA LYS A 107 16.39 32.66 -11.74
C LYS A 107 16.26 33.91 -12.64
N LYS A 108 16.08 33.71 -13.97
CA LYS A 108 15.95 34.80 -14.96
C LYS A 108 14.82 35.78 -14.62
N TYR A 109 13.67 35.25 -14.15
CA TYR A 109 12.48 36.04 -13.86
C TYR A 109 12.26 36.28 -12.37
N ARG A 110 13.12 35.72 -11.50
CA ARG A 110 12.99 35.76 -10.02
C ARG A 110 11.59 35.37 -9.54
N ARG A 111 10.99 34.36 -10.19
CA ARG A 111 9.62 33.86 -9.92
C ARG A 111 9.61 32.35 -9.88
N TYR A 112 8.51 31.80 -9.34
CA TYR A 112 8.28 30.36 -9.29
C TYR A 112 7.33 29.92 -10.39
N GLU A 113 7.64 28.83 -11.08
CA GLU A 113 6.73 28.12 -11.96
C GLU A 113 6.12 26.91 -11.27
N LYS A 114 4.84 26.66 -11.52
CA LYS A 114 4.14 25.45 -11.03
C LYS A 114 4.48 24.27 -11.91
N ARG A 115 5.04 23.23 -11.32
CA ARG A 115 5.33 21.98 -12.01
C ARG A 115 4.77 20.78 -11.26
N HIS A 116 4.63 19.67 -11.94
CA HIS A 116 4.23 18.42 -11.34
C HIS A 116 5.07 17.28 -11.90
N ARG A 117 5.14 16.20 -11.13
CA ARG A 117 5.75 14.93 -11.55
C ARG A 117 4.84 13.79 -11.13
N ASN A 118 4.61 12.86 -12.07
CA ASN A 118 3.90 11.63 -11.80
C ASN A 118 4.88 10.56 -11.34
N ILE A 119 4.60 9.95 -10.20
CA ILE A 119 5.46 8.96 -9.55
C ILE A 119 4.66 7.65 -9.47
N PRO A 120 5.10 6.56 -10.10
CA PRO A 120 4.49 5.25 -9.89
C PRO A 120 4.90 4.73 -8.51
N ALA A 121 3.92 4.29 -7.72
CA ALA A 121 4.11 3.74 -6.40
C ALA A 121 3.38 2.41 -6.27
N HIS A 122 4.00 1.44 -5.60
CA HIS A 122 3.35 0.19 -5.24
C HIS A 122 2.32 0.43 -4.15
N CYS A 123 1.11 -0.08 -4.34
CA CYS A 123 0.03 -0.02 -3.38
C CYS A 123 -0.29 -1.43 -2.92
N SER A 124 -0.01 -1.74 -1.65
CA SER A 124 -0.37 -3.02 -1.06
C SER A 124 -1.88 -3.13 -0.89
N PRO A 125 -2.48 -4.35 -0.96
CA PRO A 125 -3.90 -4.57 -0.73
C PRO A 125 -4.42 -4.17 0.65
N CYS A 126 -3.54 -3.78 1.57
CA CYS A 126 -3.96 -3.23 2.87
C CYS A 126 -4.59 -1.83 2.79
N PHE A 127 -4.45 -1.15 1.65
CA PHE A 127 -5.03 0.17 1.40
C PHE A 127 -6.06 0.12 0.27
N ASP A 128 -7.30 0.54 0.56
CA ASP A 128 -8.34 0.78 -0.45
C ASP A 128 -8.23 2.21 -0.99
N VAL A 129 -7.32 2.42 -1.94
CA VAL A 129 -7.01 3.74 -2.50
C VAL A 129 -7.84 4.00 -3.74
N LYS A 130 -8.48 5.18 -3.78
CA LYS A 130 -9.28 5.65 -4.91
C LYS A 130 -8.61 6.84 -5.61
N GLU A 131 -9.02 7.08 -6.86
CA GLU A 131 -8.57 8.25 -7.59
C GLU A 131 -9.05 9.53 -6.89
N GLY A 132 -8.13 10.46 -6.65
CA GLY A 132 -8.38 11.70 -5.93
C GLY A 132 -7.99 11.69 -4.46
N ASP A 133 -7.63 10.53 -3.89
CA ASP A 133 -7.14 10.45 -2.53
C ASP A 133 -5.72 11.02 -2.37
N ILE A 134 -5.40 11.43 -1.16
CA ILE A 134 -4.05 11.84 -0.80
C ILE A 134 -3.33 10.65 -0.19
N VAL A 135 -2.13 10.37 -0.67
CA VAL A 135 -1.31 9.28 -0.16
C VAL A 135 0.08 9.76 0.22
N THR A 136 0.63 9.16 1.26
CA THR A 136 2.02 9.30 1.63
C THR A 136 2.79 8.11 1.06
N ILE A 137 3.82 8.38 0.27
CA ILE A 137 4.67 7.37 -0.36
C ILE A 137 6.09 7.44 0.19
N GLY A 138 6.65 6.29 0.51
CA GLY A 138 8.03 6.15 0.98
C GLY A 138 8.92 5.50 -0.06
N GLN A 139 10.16 6.00 -0.18
CA GLN A 139 11.14 5.44 -1.09
C GLN A 139 11.65 4.10 -0.57
N CYS A 140 11.74 3.12 -1.46
CA CYS A 140 12.27 1.79 -1.18
C CYS A 140 13.28 1.35 -2.26
N ARG A 141 13.79 0.13 -2.16
CA ARG A 141 14.58 -0.46 -3.25
C ARG A 141 13.77 -0.51 -4.54
N PRO A 142 14.39 -0.56 -5.71
CA PRO A 142 13.67 -0.75 -6.97
C PRO A 142 12.82 -2.03 -6.92
N LEU A 143 11.50 -1.89 -7.13
CA LEU A 143 10.55 -3.00 -7.16
C LEU A 143 10.25 -3.47 -8.58
N SER A 144 10.41 -2.57 -9.55
CA SER A 144 10.33 -2.83 -10.98
C SER A 144 11.16 -1.82 -11.76
N LYS A 145 11.12 -1.86 -13.09
CA LYS A 145 11.81 -0.89 -13.95
C LYS A 145 11.49 0.56 -13.58
N THR A 146 10.27 0.86 -13.19
CA THR A 146 9.82 2.23 -12.91
C THR A 146 9.43 2.50 -11.46
N VAL A 147 9.07 1.47 -10.67
CA VAL A 147 8.55 1.61 -9.31
C VAL A 147 9.68 1.57 -8.28
N ARG A 148 9.80 2.64 -7.49
CA ARG A 148 10.77 2.81 -6.40
C ARG A 148 10.15 3.36 -5.12
N PHE A 149 8.81 3.45 -5.09
CA PHE A 149 8.05 3.96 -3.96
C PHE A 149 6.96 2.97 -3.55
N ASN A 150 6.65 2.96 -2.27
CA ASN A 150 5.54 2.23 -1.67
C ASN A 150 4.59 3.19 -0.97
N VAL A 151 3.30 2.89 -1.00
CA VAL A 151 2.31 3.61 -0.18
C VAL A 151 2.48 3.18 1.26
N ILE A 152 2.61 4.15 2.16
CA ILE A 152 2.79 3.95 3.60
C ILE A 152 1.63 4.49 4.43
N ASP A 153 0.89 5.47 3.89
CA ASP A 153 -0.28 6.03 4.54
C ASP A 153 -1.29 6.54 3.52
N HIS A 154 -2.56 6.58 3.89
CA HIS A 154 -3.67 6.94 3.01
C HIS A 154 -4.68 7.81 3.74
N GLU A 155 -4.97 8.97 3.17
CA GLU A 155 -5.99 9.90 3.60
C GLU A 155 -7.13 9.94 2.58
N SER A 156 -8.25 9.30 2.90
CA SER A 156 -9.44 9.27 2.04
C SER A 156 -10.12 10.64 1.97
N GLN A 157 -10.38 11.14 0.77
CA GLN A 157 -11.13 12.39 0.56
C GLN A 157 -12.62 12.11 0.30
N LYS A 158 -13.37 11.78 1.33
CA LYS A 158 -14.76 11.32 1.24
C LYS A 158 -15.80 12.35 0.74
N SER A 159 -15.48 13.62 0.46
CA SER A 159 -16.56 14.62 0.34
C SER A 159 -16.36 15.82 -0.61
N LYS A 160 -15.38 15.84 -1.49
CA LYS A 160 -15.25 16.97 -2.42
C LYS A 160 -15.35 16.48 -3.86
N GLY A 161 -16.38 16.94 -4.57
CA GLY A 161 -16.71 16.52 -5.93
C GLY A 161 -15.49 16.24 -6.83
N LEU A 162 -15.39 15.01 -7.32
CA LEU A 162 -14.22 14.44 -7.97
C LEU A 162 -13.71 15.18 -9.21
N SER A 163 -14.57 15.95 -9.89
CA SER A 163 -14.26 16.53 -11.20
C SER A 163 -13.20 17.63 -11.17
N ASN A 164 -13.06 18.34 -10.06
CA ASN A 164 -12.14 19.49 -9.96
C ASN A 164 -10.79 19.16 -9.28
N ILE A 165 -10.68 18.00 -8.62
CA ILE A 165 -9.49 17.65 -7.82
C ILE A 165 -8.25 17.45 -8.70
N ARG A 166 -8.40 16.85 -9.87
CA ARG A 166 -7.30 16.55 -10.80
C ARG A 166 -6.62 17.81 -11.38
N LYS A 167 -7.33 18.93 -11.43
CA LYS A 167 -6.84 20.19 -12.05
C LYS A 167 -6.22 21.17 -11.06
N GLN A 168 -6.43 20.97 -9.75
CA GLN A 168 -5.90 21.87 -8.74
C GLN A 168 -4.43 21.57 -8.44
N PHE A 169 -3.61 22.61 -8.41
CA PHE A 169 -2.24 22.55 -7.93
C PHE A 169 -2.24 22.47 -6.40
N ARG A 170 -1.60 21.46 -5.83
CA ARG A 170 -1.53 21.24 -4.38
C ARG A 170 -0.09 20.97 -3.96
N MET A 171 0.44 21.80 -3.09
CA MET A 171 1.67 21.51 -2.35
C MET A 171 1.33 20.85 -1.02
N PHE A 172 2.04 19.78 -0.69
CA PHE A 172 1.89 19.04 0.54
C PHE A 172 3.15 19.18 1.40
#